data_6eeaeba715305668effec1e4d8ad55ae
#
_entry.id   6eeaeba715305668effec1e4d8ad55ae
#
_cell.length_a   1.000
_cell.length_b   1.000
_cell.length_c   1.000
_cell.angle_alpha   90.00
_cell.angle_beta   90.00
_cell.angle_gamma   90.00
#
_symmetry.space_group_name_H-M   'P 1'
#
loop_
_entity.id
_entity.type
_entity.pdbx_description
1 polymer ?
#
loop_
_entity_poly.entity_id
_entity_poly.type
_entity_poly.pdbx_seq_one_letter_code
_entity_poly.pdbx_strand_id
1 'polypeptide(L)'
;MCSSDLNDVSLSIAPGQKAALVGPSGGGKTTLAKMIARFFDPQEGRILIGNTDIRNIPKETLMDKVSFVFQESRLIKASVLENVRMAKPQAMREEVIRALEAAQCTDIIEKLPDGIDTVIGAKGVYLSGGEQQRITIARAVLKNAPILILDEATAFADPDNEARVGKALAELSKGKTVIMIAHRLSSITDADCIYVLRDGEIAESGDYDGLIRKNGIFTRMWKNYSEAAEWKIEKEVRA
;
A
#
# COMPACT_ATOMS: atom_id res chain seq x y z
N MET A 1 -14.74 -12.73 15.32
CA MET A 1 -13.75 -12.04 16.18
C MET A 1 -12.38 -12.48 15.71
N CYS A 2 -11.70 -11.68 14.89
CA CYS A 2 -10.26 -11.84 14.65
C CYS A 2 -9.61 -10.69 15.41
N SER A 3 -9.34 -10.89 16.68
CA SER A 3 -8.44 -10.03 17.43
C SER A 3 -7.03 -10.46 17.04
N SER A 4 -6.44 -9.76 16.07
CA SER A 4 -5.00 -9.84 15.89
C SER A 4 -4.39 -8.99 16.99
N ASP A 5 -4.32 -9.54 18.20
CA ASP A 5 -3.62 -8.89 19.30
C ASP A 5 -2.13 -8.87 18.93
N LEU A 6 -1.52 -7.69 19.02
CA LEU A 6 -0.08 -7.53 18.83
C LEU A 6 0.59 -7.63 20.19
N ASN A 7 1.58 -8.51 20.30
CA ASN A 7 2.31 -8.77 21.53
C ASN A 7 3.78 -8.40 21.34
N ASP A 8 4.27 -7.44 22.12
CA ASP A 8 5.69 -7.01 22.17
C ASP A 8 6.34 -6.79 20.78
N VAL A 9 5.61 -6.11 19.89
CA VAL A 9 6.11 -5.77 18.54
C VAL A 9 7.04 -4.58 18.63
N SER A 10 8.33 -4.80 18.33
CA SER A 10 9.33 -3.75 18.25
C SER A 10 10.00 -3.75 16.87
N LEU A 11 9.93 -2.65 16.14
CA LEU A 11 10.58 -2.48 14.84
C LEU A 11 11.05 -1.03 14.65
N SER A 12 12.01 -0.85 13.75
CA SER A 12 12.52 0.46 13.38
C SER A 12 12.69 0.54 11.87
N ILE A 13 12.24 1.65 11.28
CA ILE A 13 12.35 1.93 9.86
C ILE A 13 13.01 3.29 9.71
N ALA A 14 14.18 3.33 9.06
CA ALA A 14 14.86 4.59 8.84
C ALA A 14 14.16 5.44 7.76
N PRO A 15 14.34 6.77 7.79
CA PRO A 15 13.83 7.64 6.74
C PRO A 15 14.31 7.19 5.35
N GLY A 16 13.38 7.10 4.39
CA GLY A 16 13.65 6.66 3.03
C GLY A 16 13.74 5.15 2.82
N GLN A 17 13.68 4.34 3.88
CA GLN A 17 13.67 2.88 3.77
C GLN A 17 12.32 2.33 3.31
N LYS A 18 12.38 1.20 2.59
CA LYS A 18 11.24 0.35 2.27
C LYS A 18 11.21 -0.85 3.21
N ALA A 19 10.19 -0.93 4.05
CA ALA A 19 9.94 -2.04 4.95
C ALA A 19 8.77 -2.87 4.47
N ALA A 20 8.91 -4.19 4.44
CA ALA A 20 7.84 -5.11 4.11
C ALA A 20 7.33 -5.85 5.35
N LEU A 21 6.02 -5.85 5.57
CA LEU A 21 5.34 -6.65 6.57
C LEU A 21 4.74 -7.88 5.88
N VAL A 22 5.24 -9.06 6.22
CA VAL A 22 4.80 -10.35 5.65
C VAL A 22 4.36 -11.29 6.76
N GLY A 23 3.69 -12.37 6.40
CA GLY A 23 3.23 -13.37 7.37
C GLY A 23 1.84 -13.92 7.01
N PRO A 24 1.34 -14.92 7.72
CA PRO A 24 0.03 -15.52 7.48
C PRO A 24 -1.10 -14.50 7.68
N SER A 25 -2.27 -14.78 7.09
CA SER A 25 -3.49 -14.01 7.34
C SER A 25 -3.82 -14.04 8.84
N GLY A 26 -4.25 -12.90 9.39
CA GLY A 26 -4.49 -12.77 10.82
C GLY A 26 -3.25 -12.53 11.68
N GLY A 27 -2.04 -12.49 11.13
CA GLY A 27 -0.79 -12.29 11.88
C GLY A 27 -0.55 -10.86 12.42
N GLY A 28 -1.50 -9.92 12.24
CA GLY A 28 -1.42 -8.57 12.82
C GLY A 28 -0.88 -7.48 11.87
N LYS A 29 -0.49 -7.79 10.62
CA LYS A 29 0.12 -6.85 9.68
C LYS A 29 -0.71 -5.57 9.44
N THR A 30 -1.96 -5.72 9.04
CA THR A 30 -2.87 -4.58 8.80
C THR A 30 -3.21 -3.84 10.08
N THR A 31 -3.28 -4.53 11.23
CA THR A 31 -3.48 -3.93 12.55
C THR A 31 -2.30 -3.01 12.89
N LEU A 32 -1.07 -3.49 12.74
CA LEU A 32 0.15 -2.71 12.97
C LEU A 32 0.21 -1.49 12.03
N ALA A 33 -0.07 -1.66 10.74
CA ALA A 33 -0.07 -0.56 9.77
C ALA A 33 -1.13 0.51 10.11
N LYS A 34 -2.32 0.09 10.53
CA LYS A 34 -3.39 1.01 10.98
C LYS A 34 -3.01 1.75 12.27
N MET A 35 -2.29 1.11 13.20
CA MET A 35 -1.78 1.78 14.40
C MET A 35 -0.70 2.81 14.04
N ILE A 36 0.20 2.52 13.09
CA ILE A 36 1.21 3.49 12.61
C ILE A 36 0.52 4.72 12.00
N ALA A 37 -0.57 4.52 11.26
CA ALA A 37 -1.40 5.61 10.73
C ALA A 37 -2.34 6.25 11.77
N ARG A 38 -2.31 5.76 13.03
CA ARG A 38 -3.13 6.22 14.15
C ARG A 38 -4.64 6.18 13.89
N PHE A 39 -5.14 5.11 13.25
CA PHE A 39 -6.57 4.82 13.25
C PHE A 39 -7.07 4.45 14.64
N PHE A 40 -6.19 3.90 15.47
CA PHE A 40 -6.35 3.66 16.90
C PHE A 40 -4.97 3.68 17.58
N ASP A 41 -4.94 4.05 18.84
CA ASP A 41 -3.72 4.09 19.64
C ASP A 41 -3.39 2.70 20.22
N PRO A 42 -2.10 2.34 20.41
CA PRO A 42 -1.73 1.11 21.10
C PRO A 42 -2.16 1.18 22.57
N GLN A 43 -2.60 0.04 23.12
CA GLN A 43 -2.98 -0.07 24.55
C GLN A 43 -1.73 0.05 25.43
N GLU A 44 -0.65 -0.58 25.02
CA GLU A 44 0.66 -0.51 25.67
C GLU A 44 1.74 -0.17 24.65
N GLY A 45 2.89 0.31 25.13
CA GLY A 45 4.00 0.72 24.27
C GLY A 45 3.78 2.09 23.60
N ARG A 46 4.53 2.34 22.53
CA ARG A 46 4.52 3.62 21.82
C ARG A 46 4.93 3.45 20.36
N ILE A 47 4.43 4.34 19.52
CA ILE A 47 4.85 4.47 18.11
C ILE A 47 5.45 5.86 17.95
N LEU A 48 6.67 5.93 17.42
CA LEU A 48 7.37 7.18 17.23
C LEU A 48 7.52 7.52 15.74
N ILE A 49 7.29 8.78 15.39
CA ILE A 49 7.73 9.35 14.11
C ILE A 49 8.83 10.36 14.42
N GLY A 50 10.04 10.04 13.99
CA GLY A 50 11.25 10.67 14.51
C GLY A 50 11.36 10.39 16.02
N ASN A 51 11.51 11.43 16.82
CA ASN A 51 11.60 11.29 18.28
C ASN A 51 10.27 11.61 19.01
N THR A 52 9.16 11.73 18.28
CA THR A 52 7.88 12.15 18.85
C THR A 52 6.87 11.00 18.82
N ASP A 53 6.27 10.69 19.97
CA ASP A 53 5.15 9.76 20.07
C ASP A 53 3.98 10.28 19.24
N ILE A 54 3.39 9.40 18.39
CA ILE A 54 2.28 9.78 17.51
C ILE A 54 1.08 10.33 18.28
N ARG A 55 0.89 9.95 19.54
CA ARG A 55 -0.17 10.46 20.42
C ARG A 55 0.00 11.96 20.73
N ASN A 56 1.24 12.45 20.71
CA ASN A 56 1.58 13.85 20.96
C ASN A 56 1.64 14.69 19.67
N ILE A 57 1.44 14.09 18.51
CA ILE A 57 1.35 14.80 17.23
C ILE A 57 -0.12 15.17 16.98
N PRO A 58 -0.46 16.45 16.68
CA PRO A 58 -1.81 16.82 16.25
C PRO A 58 -2.26 15.95 15.07
N LYS A 59 -3.53 15.53 15.05
CA LYS A 59 -4.06 14.60 14.03
C LYS A 59 -3.85 15.13 12.61
N GLU A 60 -4.10 16.39 12.37
CA GLU A 60 -3.93 17.06 11.08
C GLU A 60 -2.47 16.95 10.62
N THR A 61 -1.52 17.27 11.51
CA THR A 61 -0.07 17.18 11.23
C THR A 61 0.35 15.74 10.97
N LEU A 62 -0.19 14.76 11.68
CA LEU A 62 0.09 13.35 11.44
C LEU A 62 -0.50 12.89 10.10
N MET A 63 -1.73 13.30 9.81
CA MET A 63 -2.38 13.00 8.52
C MET A 63 -1.59 13.57 7.35
N ASP A 64 -0.96 14.73 7.47
CA ASP A 64 -0.09 15.29 6.43
C ASP A 64 1.20 14.47 6.23
N LYS A 65 1.67 13.81 7.28
CA LYS A 65 2.92 13.01 7.25
C LYS A 65 2.74 11.57 6.75
N VAL A 66 1.53 11.01 6.84
CA VAL A 66 1.27 9.61 6.52
C VAL A 66 0.22 9.49 5.42
N SER A 67 0.53 8.80 4.34
CA SER A 67 -0.42 8.41 3.30
C SER A 67 -0.69 6.91 3.39
N PHE A 68 -1.96 6.52 3.32
CA PHE A 68 -2.37 5.13 3.36
C PHE A 68 -3.11 4.76 2.07
N VAL A 69 -2.60 3.78 1.33
CA VAL A 69 -3.27 3.18 0.17
C VAL A 69 -3.84 1.83 0.61
N PHE A 70 -5.17 1.78 0.70
CA PHE A 70 -5.88 0.58 1.14
C PHE A 70 -6.01 -0.46 0.04
N GLN A 71 -6.18 -1.71 0.43
CA GLN A 71 -6.52 -2.82 -0.46
C GLN A 71 -7.82 -2.57 -1.22
N GLU A 72 -8.86 -2.11 -0.51
CA GLU A 72 -10.13 -1.73 -1.12
C GLU A 72 -10.11 -0.25 -1.53
N SER A 73 -10.15 -0.01 -2.83
CA SER A 73 -10.22 1.34 -3.40
C SER A 73 -11.65 1.86 -3.33
N ARG A 74 -11.92 2.82 -2.45
CA ARG A 74 -13.24 3.44 -2.33
C ARG A 74 -13.27 4.79 -3.04
N LEU A 75 -14.12 4.89 -4.07
CA LEU A 75 -14.44 6.13 -4.75
C LEU A 75 -15.80 6.62 -4.29
N ILE A 76 -15.92 7.93 -4.07
CA ILE A 76 -17.20 8.58 -3.79
C ILE A 76 -17.90 8.94 -5.10
N LYS A 77 -19.21 9.12 -5.05
CA LYS A 77 -19.99 9.63 -6.19
C LYS A 77 -19.67 11.12 -6.40
N ALA A 78 -18.63 11.39 -7.18
CA ALA A 78 -18.13 12.71 -7.51
C ALA A 78 -17.29 12.61 -8.78
N SER A 79 -16.85 13.73 -9.35
CA SER A 79 -15.95 13.72 -10.49
C SER A 79 -14.60 13.03 -10.16
N VAL A 80 -13.85 12.61 -11.18
CA VAL A 80 -12.47 12.16 -10.98
C VAL A 80 -11.65 13.23 -10.28
N LEU A 81 -11.78 14.48 -10.74
CA LEU A 81 -11.12 15.65 -10.14
C LEU A 81 -11.38 15.75 -8.64
N GLU A 82 -12.65 15.70 -8.23
CA GLU A 82 -13.03 15.79 -6.81
C GLU A 82 -12.56 14.60 -6.01
N ASN A 83 -12.67 13.38 -6.57
CA ASN A 83 -12.15 12.17 -5.94
C ASN A 83 -10.66 12.27 -5.62
N VAL A 84 -9.84 12.81 -6.51
CA VAL A 84 -8.39 12.97 -6.27
C VAL A 84 -8.13 14.16 -5.35
N ARG A 85 -8.84 15.28 -5.53
CA ARG A 85 -8.70 16.51 -4.74
C ARG A 85 -9.03 16.31 -3.25
N MET A 86 -9.79 15.27 -2.88
CA MET A 86 -10.03 14.94 -1.46
C MET A 86 -8.76 14.88 -0.61
N ALA A 87 -7.63 14.48 -1.20
CA ALA A 87 -6.35 14.40 -0.51
C ALA A 87 -5.71 15.76 -0.21
N LYS A 88 -6.04 16.79 -1.01
CA LYS A 88 -5.55 18.16 -0.91
C LYS A 88 -6.61 19.10 -1.47
N PRO A 89 -7.61 19.53 -0.67
CA PRO A 89 -8.77 20.31 -1.15
C PRO A 89 -8.42 21.60 -1.89
N GLN A 90 -7.29 22.21 -1.57
CA GLN A 90 -6.81 23.44 -2.18
C GLN A 90 -5.99 23.22 -3.47
N ALA A 91 -5.83 21.97 -3.91
CA ALA A 91 -5.03 21.67 -5.11
C ALA A 91 -5.67 22.29 -6.36
N MET A 92 -4.84 22.88 -7.20
CA MET A 92 -5.27 23.37 -8.52
C MET A 92 -5.56 22.20 -9.46
N ARG A 93 -6.32 22.45 -10.51
CA ARG A 93 -6.67 21.44 -11.52
C ARG A 93 -5.45 20.79 -12.14
N GLU A 94 -4.43 21.57 -12.41
CA GLU A 94 -3.16 21.14 -13.01
C GLU A 94 -2.36 20.22 -12.09
N GLU A 95 -2.44 20.42 -10.76
CA GLU A 95 -1.80 19.54 -9.78
C GLU A 95 -2.49 18.16 -9.79
N VAL A 96 -3.82 18.14 -9.90
CA VAL A 96 -4.61 16.90 -9.99
C VAL A 96 -4.29 16.14 -11.28
N ILE A 97 -4.18 16.85 -12.41
CA ILE A 97 -3.81 16.26 -13.71
C ILE A 97 -2.44 15.59 -13.60
N ARG A 98 -1.43 16.30 -13.08
CA ARG A 98 -0.08 15.72 -12.88
C ARG A 98 -0.10 14.49 -11.95
N ALA A 99 -0.93 14.52 -10.92
CA ALA A 99 -1.06 13.37 -10.01
C ALA A 99 -1.71 12.17 -10.70
N LEU A 100 -2.69 12.38 -11.58
CA LEU A 100 -3.32 11.35 -12.40
C LEU A 100 -2.34 10.77 -13.42
N GLU A 101 -1.55 11.59 -14.08
CA GLU A 101 -0.50 11.14 -15.02
C GLU A 101 0.55 10.27 -14.31
N ALA A 102 1.07 10.73 -13.17
CA ALA A 102 2.02 9.98 -12.35
C ALA A 102 1.44 8.64 -11.85
N ALA A 103 0.12 8.59 -11.61
CA ALA A 103 -0.60 7.37 -11.25
C ALA A 103 -1.03 6.52 -12.47
N GLN A 104 -0.51 6.80 -13.67
CA GLN A 104 -0.82 6.06 -14.89
C GLN A 104 -2.32 6.03 -15.24
N CYS A 105 -3.03 7.15 -15.05
CA CYS A 105 -4.48 7.25 -15.27
C CYS A 105 -4.87 7.84 -16.64
N THR A 106 -3.93 8.20 -17.51
CA THR A 106 -4.20 8.86 -18.80
C THR A 106 -5.22 8.08 -19.64
N ASP A 107 -5.01 6.76 -19.77
CA ASP A 107 -5.91 5.86 -20.51
C ASP A 107 -7.33 5.78 -19.93
N ILE A 108 -7.47 6.00 -18.62
CA ILE A 108 -8.78 6.07 -17.95
C ILE A 108 -9.47 7.36 -18.36
N ILE A 109 -8.76 8.48 -18.22
CA ILE A 109 -9.31 9.82 -18.47
C ILE A 109 -9.74 9.98 -19.93
N GLU A 110 -8.95 9.46 -20.88
CA GLU A 110 -9.25 9.52 -22.32
C GLU A 110 -10.51 8.75 -22.72
N LYS A 111 -10.88 7.70 -21.96
CA LYS A 111 -12.11 6.91 -22.20
C LYS A 111 -13.37 7.52 -21.58
N LEU A 112 -13.21 8.47 -20.67
CA LEU A 112 -14.32 9.07 -19.94
C LEU A 112 -14.97 10.20 -20.77
N PRO A 113 -16.31 10.30 -20.80
CA PRO A 113 -17.02 11.25 -21.66
C PRO A 113 -16.67 12.72 -21.41
N ASP A 114 -16.46 13.09 -20.15
CA ASP A 114 -16.12 14.45 -19.74
C ASP A 114 -14.71 14.49 -19.13
N GLY A 115 -13.83 13.53 -19.46
CA GLY A 115 -12.48 13.45 -18.92
C GLY A 115 -12.48 13.44 -17.39
N ILE A 116 -11.66 14.29 -16.76
CA ILE A 116 -11.55 14.36 -15.30
C ILE A 116 -12.80 14.91 -14.59
N ASP A 117 -13.73 15.52 -15.31
CA ASP A 117 -14.99 16.03 -14.76
C ASP A 117 -16.10 14.97 -14.75
N THR A 118 -15.85 13.81 -15.35
CA THR A 118 -16.78 12.68 -15.34
C THR A 118 -17.07 12.21 -13.92
N VAL A 119 -18.35 12.03 -13.59
CA VAL A 119 -18.79 11.50 -12.30
C VAL A 119 -18.59 9.98 -12.28
N ILE A 120 -17.80 9.52 -11.30
CA ILE A 120 -17.47 8.11 -11.04
C ILE A 120 -17.98 7.66 -9.68
N GLY A 121 -17.75 6.41 -9.32
CA GLY A 121 -18.16 5.85 -8.02
C GLY A 121 -19.60 5.31 -8.05
N ALA A 122 -20.24 5.24 -6.89
CA ALA A 122 -21.58 4.64 -6.78
C ALA A 122 -22.61 5.32 -7.69
N LYS A 123 -23.18 4.57 -8.66
CA LYS A 123 -24.11 5.06 -9.70
C LYS A 123 -23.52 6.07 -10.71
N GLY A 124 -22.19 6.24 -10.76
CA GLY A 124 -21.48 6.95 -11.82
C GLY A 124 -20.97 6.00 -12.90
N VAL A 125 -20.00 6.47 -13.71
CA VAL A 125 -19.31 5.61 -14.68
C VAL A 125 -18.57 4.52 -13.93
N TYR A 126 -18.72 3.27 -14.39
CA TYR A 126 -18.06 2.12 -13.79
C TYR A 126 -16.57 2.11 -14.17
N LEU A 127 -15.73 1.91 -13.18
CA LEU A 127 -14.30 1.67 -13.32
C LEU A 127 -13.96 0.27 -12.80
N SER A 128 -13.07 -0.43 -13.50
CA SER A 128 -12.51 -1.70 -13.03
C SER A 128 -11.74 -1.52 -11.71
N GLY A 129 -11.51 -2.60 -10.97
CA GLY A 129 -10.76 -2.53 -9.71
C GLY A 129 -9.37 -1.91 -9.85
N GLY A 130 -8.64 -2.24 -10.94
CA GLY A 130 -7.33 -1.66 -11.23
C GLY A 130 -7.39 -0.16 -11.57
N GLU A 131 -8.44 0.29 -12.29
CA GLU A 131 -8.64 1.70 -12.58
C GLU A 131 -8.99 2.49 -11.30
N GLN A 132 -9.86 1.95 -10.44
CA GLN A 132 -10.17 2.56 -9.14
C GLN A 132 -8.93 2.68 -8.27
N GLN A 133 -8.07 1.65 -8.26
CA GLN A 133 -6.81 1.65 -7.52
C GLN A 133 -5.88 2.77 -8.02
N ARG A 134 -5.73 2.93 -9.34
CA ARG A 134 -4.89 4.01 -9.91
C ARG A 134 -5.41 5.40 -9.52
N ILE A 135 -6.71 5.63 -9.49
CA ILE A 135 -7.30 6.87 -8.97
C ILE A 135 -6.98 7.07 -7.47
N THR A 136 -7.02 5.99 -6.69
CA THR A 136 -6.62 6.05 -5.27
C THR A 136 -5.14 6.33 -5.09
N ILE A 137 -4.28 5.78 -5.96
CA ILE A 137 -2.84 6.11 -5.98
C ILE A 137 -2.64 7.58 -6.35
N ALA A 138 -3.40 8.15 -7.30
CA ALA A 138 -3.34 9.57 -7.63
C ALA A 138 -3.66 10.47 -6.42
N ARG A 139 -4.59 10.06 -5.53
CA ARG A 139 -4.80 10.75 -4.24
C ARG A 139 -3.53 10.79 -3.40
N ALA A 140 -2.84 9.65 -3.29
CA ALA A 140 -1.61 9.55 -2.50
C ALA A 140 -0.45 10.34 -3.13
N VAL A 141 -0.36 10.38 -4.47
CA VAL A 141 0.60 11.22 -5.22
C VAL A 141 0.32 12.71 -4.93
N LEU A 142 -0.93 13.15 -5.06
CA LEU A 142 -1.32 14.55 -4.81
C LEU A 142 -1.04 14.98 -3.37
N LYS A 143 -1.28 14.10 -2.40
CA LYS A 143 -0.99 14.32 -0.99
C LYS A 143 0.50 14.46 -0.72
N ASN A 144 1.32 13.69 -1.39
CA ASN A 144 2.78 13.69 -1.30
C ASN A 144 3.35 13.57 0.12
N ALA A 145 2.75 12.75 0.97
CA ALA A 145 3.22 12.51 2.33
C ALA A 145 4.58 11.78 2.35
N PRO A 146 5.48 12.08 3.32
CA PRO A 146 6.81 11.46 3.41
C PRO A 146 6.80 9.99 3.86
N ILE A 147 5.73 9.54 4.52
CA ILE A 147 5.55 8.15 4.94
C ILE A 147 4.37 7.57 4.15
N LEU A 148 4.61 6.44 3.50
CA LEU A 148 3.64 5.75 2.67
C LEU A 148 3.36 4.36 3.23
N ILE A 149 2.10 4.05 3.49
CA ILE A 149 1.65 2.73 3.89
C ILE A 149 0.84 2.13 2.74
N LEU A 150 1.24 0.96 2.26
CA LEU A 150 0.61 0.23 1.17
C LEU A 150 0.04 -1.09 1.70
N ASP A 151 -1.29 -1.24 1.66
CA ASP A 151 -1.96 -2.48 2.07
C ASP A 151 -2.45 -3.22 0.81
N GLU A 152 -1.78 -4.31 0.46
CA GLU A 152 -2.11 -5.18 -0.69
C GLU A 152 -2.39 -4.45 -2.03
N ALA A 153 -1.66 -3.42 -2.32
CA ALA A 153 -1.97 -2.51 -3.44
C ALA A 153 -1.83 -3.11 -4.86
N THR A 154 -1.56 -4.43 -5.03
CA THR A 154 -1.19 -5.03 -6.33
C THR A 154 -1.98 -6.27 -6.74
N ALA A 155 -3.08 -6.63 -6.07
CA ALA A 155 -3.81 -7.87 -6.34
C ALA A 155 -4.90 -7.69 -7.41
N PHE A 156 -4.55 -7.67 -8.69
CA PHE A 156 -5.51 -7.64 -9.80
C PHE A 156 -5.44 -8.89 -10.67
N ALA A 157 -6.57 -9.25 -11.27
CA ALA A 157 -6.66 -10.41 -12.18
C ALA A 157 -6.10 -10.10 -13.58
N ASP A 158 -5.97 -8.81 -13.94
CA ASP A 158 -5.51 -8.35 -15.24
C ASP A 158 -4.03 -7.92 -15.18
N PRO A 159 -3.13 -8.61 -15.93
CA PRO A 159 -1.69 -8.33 -15.95
C PRO A 159 -1.34 -6.90 -16.39
N ASP A 160 -2.08 -6.32 -17.34
CA ASP A 160 -1.83 -4.96 -17.82
C ASP A 160 -2.11 -3.92 -16.74
N ASN A 161 -3.22 -4.08 -16.02
CA ASN A 161 -3.52 -3.23 -14.87
C ASN A 161 -2.51 -3.43 -13.73
N GLU A 162 -2.07 -4.66 -13.47
CA GLU A 162 -1.04 -4.94 -12.47
C GLU A 162 0.27 -4.21 -12.81
N ALA A 163 0.72 -4.25 -14.07
CA ALA A 163 1.93 -3.55 -14.50
C ALA A 163 1.81 -2.02 -14.36
N ARG A 164 0.65 -1.44 -14.70
CA ARG A 164 0.39 0.00 -14.56
C ARG A 164 0.32 0.42 -13.09
N VAL A 165 -0.37 -0.35 -12.23
CA VAL A 165 -0.40 -0.12 -10.79
C VAL A 165 1.00 -0.20 -10.20
N GLY A 166 1.81 -1.21 -10.61
CA GLY A 166 3.20 -1.33 -10.17
C GLY A 166 4.04 -0.10 -10.51
N LYS A 167 3.93 0.43 -11.75
CA LYS A 167 4.61 1.67 -12.16
C LYS A 167 4.15 2.88 -11.33
N ALA A 168 2.85 3.02 -11.10
CA ALA A 168 2.29 4.10 -10.30
C ALA A 168 2.78 4.05 -8.84
N LEU A 169 2.84 2.86 -8.24
CA LEU A 169 3.36 2.67 -6.89
C LEU A 169 4.86 2.92 -6.80
N ALA A 170 5.63 2.51 -7.81
CA ALA A 170 7.07 2.78 -7.87
C ALA A 170 7.33 4.30 -7.93
N GLU A 171 6.57 5.04 -8.74
CA GLU A 171 6.66 6.50 -8.81
C GLU A 171 6.27 7.16 -7.50
N LEU A 172 5.15 6.74 -6.89
CA LEU A 172 4.68 7.24 -5.60
C LEU A 172 5.69 7.02 -4.48
N SER A 173 6.46 5.92 -4.53
CA SER A 173 7.40 5.49 -3.47
C SER A 173 8.74 6.23 -3.49
N LYS A 174 9.08 6.95 -4.57
CA LYS A 174 10.38 7.62 -4.71
C LYS A 174 10.64 8.60 -3.57
N GLY A 175 11.79 8.44 -2.90
CA GLY A 175 12.26 9.33 -1.83
C GLY A 175 11.42 9.30 -0.55
N LYS A 176 10.56 8.30 -0.37
CA LYS A 176 9.67 8.17 0.79
C LYS A 176 10.05 6.99 1.67
N THR A 177 9.67 7.06 2.93
CA THR A 177 9.66 5.88 3.81
C THR A 177 8.40 5.06 3.48
N VAL A 178 8.59 3.80 3.08
CA VAL A 178 7.50 2.93 2.63
C VAL A 178 7.32 1.76 3.57
N ILE A 179 6.09 1.53 4.01
CA ILE A 179 5.67 0.36 4.77
C ILE A 179 4.69 -0.41 3.88
N MET A 180 5.09 -1.59 3.45
CA MET A 180 4.30 -2.41 2.53
C MET A 180 3.78 -3.65 3.24
N ILE A 181 2.46 -3.85 3.24
CA ILE A 181 1.87 -5.13 3.61
C ILE A 181 1.78 -5.96 2.35
N ALA A 182 2.57 -7.03 2.28
CA ALA A 182 2.66 -7.84 1.09
C ALA A 182 1.99 -9.20 1.28
N HIS A 183 1.05 -9.51 0.39
CA HIS A 183 0.50 -10.84 0.20
C HIS A 183 1.16 -11.55 -0.99
N ARG A 184 1.75 -10.80 -1.93
CA ARG A 184 2.59 -11.32 -2.99
C ARG A 184 4.06 -11.09 -2.66
N LEU A 185 4.79 -12.16 -2.39
CA LEU A 185 6.19 -12.07 -2.01
C LEU A 185 7.10 -11.53 -3.13
N SER A 186 6.67 -11.59 -4.39
CA SER A 186 7.41 -10.98 -5.51
C SER A 186 7.58 -9.45 -5.41
N SER A 187 6.70 -8.78 -4.67
CA SER A 187 6.75 -7.31 -4.53
C SER A 187 7.71 -6.81 -3.45
N ILE A 188 8.37 -7.70 -2.71
CA ILE A 188 9.20 -7.33 -1.55
C ILE A 188 10.69 -7.62 -1.73
N THR A 189 11.11 -8.11 -2.89
CA THR A 189 12.51 -8.45 -3.17
C THR A 189 13.44 -7.24 -3.11
N ASP A 190 12.91 -6.04 -3.30
CA ASP A 190 13.61 -4.76 -3.22
C ASP A 190 13.38 -4.01 -1.88
N ALA A 191 12.82 -4.70 -0.87
CA ALA A 191 12.66 -4.12 0.45
C ALA A 191 13.98 -4.12 1.23
N ASP A 192 14.31 -2.99 1.86
CA ASP A 192 15.52 -2.85 2.70
C ASP A 192 15.43 -3.72 3.96
N CYS A 193 14.21 -3.94 4.47
CA CYS A 193 13.97 -4.80 5.62
C CYS A 193 12.60 -5.49 5.49
N ILE A 194 12.56 -6.76 5.82
CA ILE A 194 11.36 -7.58 5.85
C ILE A 194 11.11 -7.99 7.32
N TYR A 195 9.89 -7.76 7.79
CA TYR A 195 9.41 -8.18 9.10
C TYR A 195 8.36 -9.27 8.92
N VAL A 196 8.62 -10.46 9.44
CA VAL A 196 7.70 -11.59 9.40
C VAL A 196 6.85 -11.58 10.66
N LEU A 197 5.58 -11.20 10.52
CA LEU A 197 4.61 -11.21 11.61
C LEU A 197 3.89 -12.56 11.66
N ARG A 198 3.87 -13.16 12.85
CA ARG A 198 3.14 -14.39 13.15
C ARG A 198 2.58 -14.32 14.55
N ASP A 199 1.29 -14.66 14.68
CA ASP A 199 0.61 -14.72 15.97
C ASP A 199 0.76 -13.44 16.83
N GLY A 200 0.79 -12.27 16.15
CA GLY A 200 0.91 -10.96 16.77
C GLY A 200 2.33 -10.52 17.13
N GLU A 201 3.37 -11.28 16.79
CA GLU A 201 4.77 -11.01 17.10
C GLU A 201 5.62 -10.90 15.84
N ILE A 202 6.81 -10.26 15.95
CA ILE A 202 7.84 -10.32 14.90
C ILE A 202 8.66 -11.58 15.09
N ALA A 203 8.35 -12.61 14.31
CA ALA A 203 9.04 -13.90 14.37
C ALA A 203 10.42 -13.88 13.71
N GLU A 204 10.57 -13.11 12.63
CA GLU A 204 11.83 -12.95 11.89
C GLU A 204 11.92 -11.54 11.33
N SER A 205 13.15 -11.02 11.20
CA SER A 205 13.44 -9.77 10.50
C SER A 205 14.81 -9.83 9.83
N GLY A 206 14.96 -9.08 8.73
CA GLY A 206 16.21 -8.96 7.97
C GLY A 206 15.95 -8.56 6.53
N ASP A 207 17.03 -8.51 5.74
CA ASP A 207 16.94 -8.39 4.29
C ASP A 207 16.53 -9.73 3.64
N TYR A 208 16.18 -9.70 2.37
CA TYR A 208 15.74 -10.86 1.62
C TYR A 208 16.75 -12.01 1.68
N ASP A 209 18.02 -11.75 1.36
CA ASP A 209 19.08 -12.76 1.31
C ASP A 209 19.36 -13.35 2.69
N GLY A 210 19.38 -12.54 3.73
CA GLY A 210 19.55 -12.96 5.11
C GLY A 210 18.45 -13.91 5.57
N LEU A 211 17.18 -13.58 5.26
CA LEU A 211 16.05 -14.42 5.62
C LEU A 211 16.01 -15.74 4.84
N ILE A 212 16.39 -15.74 3.56
CA ILE A 212 16.52 -16.97 2.76
C ILE A 212 17.59 -17.89 3.36
N ARG A 213 18.75 -17.34 3.75
CA ARG A 213 19.85 -18.12 4.38
C ARG A 213 19.46 -18.70 5.73
N LYS A 214 18.61 -18.00 6.51
CA LYS A 214 18.12 -18.52 7.81
C LYS A 214 17.29 -19.79 7.68
N ASN A 215 16.73 -20.06 6.49
CA ASN A 215 15.84 -21.21 6.21
C ASN A 215 14.68 -21.33 7.20
N GLY A 216 14.13 -20.18 7.61
CA GLY A 216 13.10 -20.07 8.63
C GLY A 216 11.66 -20.00 8.09
N ILE A 217 10.82 -19.21 8.74
CA ILE A 217 9.41 -19.02 8.36
C ILE A 217 9.33 -18.33 7.00
N PHE A 218 10.12 -17.27 6.80
CA PHE A 218 10.16 -16.53 5.54
C PHE A 218 10.51 -17.44 4.36
N THR A 219 11.55 -18.26 4.50
CA THR A 219 11.98 -19.18 3.41
C THR A 219 10.89 -20.18 3.06
N ARG A 220 10.16 -20.72 4.05
CA ARG A 220 9.04 -21.63 3.80
C ARG A 220 7.90 -20.93 3.06
N MET A 221 7.55 -19.70 3.47
CA MET A 221 6.55 -18.89 2.78
C MET A 221 6.95 -18.59 1.34
N TRP A 222 8.22 -18.26 1.11
CA TRP A 222 8.77 -17.98 -0.21
C TRP A 222 8.70 -19.21 -1.13
N LYS A 223 9.11 -20.39 -0.65
CA LYS A 223 9.03 -21.66 -1.40
C LYS A 223 7.59 -21.97 -1.82
N ASN A 224 6.65 -21.93 -0.87
CA ASN A 224 5.24 -22.17 -1.17
C ASN A 224 4.69 -21.16 -2.22
N TYR A 225 5.12 -19.92 -2.16
CA TYR A 225 4.74 -18.89 -3.14
C TYR A 225 5.33 -19.18 -4.53
N SER A 226 6.62 -19.53 -4.62
CA SER A 226 7.31 -19.83 -5.88
C SER A 226 6.68 -21.05 -6.57
N GLU A 227 6.45 -22.12 -5.83
CA GLU A 227 5.79 -23.34 -6.34
C GLU A 227 4.39 -23.05 -6.87
N ALA A 228 3.61 -22.23 -6.15
CA ALA A 228 2.27 -21.83 -6.60
C ALA A 228 2.31 -20.93 -7.85
N ALA A 229 3.33 -20.09 -8.00
CA ALA A 229 3.53 -19.23 -9.18
C ALA A 229 3.92 -20.06 -10.41
N GLU A 230 4.86 -21.00 -10.26
CA GLU A 230 5.29 -21.92 -11.33
C GLU A 230 4.13 -22.78 -11.83
N TRP A 231 3.31 -23.32 -10.91
CA TRP A 231 2.15 -24.13 -11.28
C TRP A 231 1.10 -23.34 -12.09
N LYS A 232 0.91 -22.04 -11.81
CA LYS A 232 0.02 -21.18 -12.61
C LYS A 232 0.53 -20.99 -14.03
N ILE A 233 1.83 -20.71 -14.19
CA ILE A 233 2.45 -20.52 -15.50
C ILE A 233 2.34 -21.81 -16.33
N GLU A 234 2.59 -22.97 -15.74
CA GLU A 234 2.46 -24.26 -16.45
C GLU A 234 1.02 -24.56 -16.93
N LYS A 235 0.02 -24.12 -16.15
CA LYS A 235 -1.38 -24.27 -16.57
C LYS A 235 -1.77 -23.32 -17.71
N GLU A 236 -1.31 -22.08 -17.68
CA GLU A 236 -1.58 -21.09 -18.74
C GLU A 236 -0.88 -21.46 -20.06
N VAL A 237 0.28 -22.12 -20.02
CA VAL A 237 1.00 -22.59 -21.21
C VAL A 237 0.35 -23.84 -21.83
N ARG A 238 -0.43 -24.61 -21.04
CA ARG A 238 -1.10 -25.85 -21.49
C ARG A 238 -2.59 -25.63 -21.92
N ALA A 239 -3.12 -24.43 -21.76
CA ALA A 239 -4.50 -24.07 -22.13
C ALA A 239 -4.53 -23.31 -23.46
#